data_1568a4cd7ee0786c0cc5aa415c43ccf5
#
_entry.id   1568a4cd7ee0786c0cc5aa415c43ccf5
#
_cell.length_a   1.000
_cell.length_b   1.000
_cell.length_c   1.000
_cell.angle_alpha   90.00
_cell.angle_beta   90.00
_cell.angle_gamma   90.00
#
_symmetry.space_group_name_H-M   'P 1'
#
loop_
_entity.id
_entity.type
_entity.pdbx_description
1 polymer ?
#
loop_
_entity_poly.entity_id
_entity_poly.type
_entity_poly.pdbx_seq_one_letter_code
_entity_poly.pdbx_strand_id
1 'polypeptide(L)'
;MSITDPLLLSRLIERFFLDRLMNQVHASPCTVAAYRDTFRLVLAFAHERLRKKPAELVLADIDASFTLAFLKHLEDQRHNTIRSRNARLAAIRSFMHFASFQEPSATGVAQRVLAW
;
A
#
# COMPACT_ATOMS: atom_id res chain seq x y z
N MET A 1 -10.49 -14.44 23.72
CA MET A 1 -10.14 -14.22 22.99
C MET A 1 -9.92 -13.21 22.37
N SER A 2 -10.17 -12.76 22.11
CA SER A 2 -9.84 -12.13 21.34
C SER A 2 -9.20 -11.26 21.12
N ILE A 3 -8.72 -11.18 21.07
CA ILE A 3 -7.58 -10.50 20.79
C ILE A 3 -7.59 -9.82 19.52
N THR A 4 -7.18 -8.65 19.43
CA THR A 4 -7.09 -7.91 18.20
C THR A 4 -5.97 -8.45 17.36
N ASP A 5 -6.30 -9.13 16.29
CA ASP A 5 -5.30 -9.58 15.34
C ASP A 5 -4.69 -8.37 14.66
N PRO A 6 -3.38 -8.39 14.39
CA PRO A 6 -2.77 -7.36 13.57
C PRO A 6 -3.42 -7.34 12.19
N LEU A 7 -3.55 -6.15 11.63
CA LEU A 7 -4.07 -6.00 10.28
C LEU A 7 -3.00 -6.47 9.28
N LEU A 8 -3.12 -7.70 8.82
CA LEU A 8 -2.16 -8.27 7.88
C LEU A 8 -2.24 -7.56 6.54
N LEU A 9 -1.11 -7.00 6.12
CA LEU A 9 -1.04 -6.21 4.90
C LEU A 9 -1.41 -7.05 3.68
N SER A 10 -0.94 -8.29 3.59
CA SER A 10 -1.23 -9.15 2.44
C SER A 10 -2.71 -9.41 2.27
N ARG A 11 -3.45 -9.56 3.36
CA ARG A 11 -4.90 -9.75 3.31
C ARG A 11 -5.61 -8.51 2.81
N LEU A 12 -5.22 -7.36 3.32
CA LEU A 12 -5.82 -6.09 2.89
C LEU A 12 -5.54 -5.82 1.43
N ILE A 13 -4.33 -6.10 0.97
CA ILE A 13 -3.98 -5.93 -0.45
C ILE A 13 -4.84 -6.86 -1.32
N GLU A 14 -4.97 -8.13 -0.93
CA GLU A 14 -5.79 -9.08 -1.69
C GLU A 14 -7.23 -8.60 -1.80
N ARG A 15 -7.82 -8.17 -0.69
CA ARG A 15 -9.19 -7.66 -0.69
C ARG A 15 -9.33 -6.39 -1.51
N PHE A 16 -8.32 -5.53 -1.47
CA PHE A 16 -8.32 -4.31 -2.27
C PHE A 16 -8.41 -4.63 -3.76
N PHE A 17 -7.63 -5.59 -4.23
CA PHE A 17 -7.67 -5.98 -5.63
C PHE A 17 -8.98 -6.66 -6.00
N LEU A 18 -9.46 -7.58 -5.19
CA LEU A 18 -10.68 -8.32 -5.49
C LEU A 18 -11.94 -7.48 -5.32
N ASP A 19 -12.09 -6.85 -4.17
CA ASP A 19 -13.35 -6.17 -3.86
C ASP A 19 -13.41 -4.77 -4.44
N ARG A 20 -12.34 -4.00 -4.31
CA ARG A 20 -12.36 -2.61 -4.75
C ARG A 20 -12.10 -2.46 -6.24
N LEU A 21 -10.96 -2.95 -6.70
CA LEU A 21 -10.55 -2.70 -8.08
C LEU A 21 -11.37 -3.50 -9.08
N MET A 22 -11.60 -4.77 -8.82
CA MET A 22 -12.28 -5.64 -9.77
C MET A 22 -13.80 -5.59 -9.66
N ASN A 23 -14.35 -5.65 -8.45
CA ASN A 23 -15.79 -5.73 -8.27
C ASN A 23 -16.51 -4.38 -8.17
N GLN A 24 -15.93 -3.42 -7.47
CA GLN A 24 -16.59 -2.13 -7.24
C GLN A 24 -16.30 -1.10 -8.33
N VAL A 25 -15.03 -0.97 -8.70
CA VAL A 25 -14.59 0.08 -9.63
C VAL A 25 -14.50 -0.41 -11.06
N HIS A 26 -14.41 -1.71 -11.26
CA HIS A 26 -14.20 -2.32 -12.59
C HIS A 26 -12.97 -1.71 -13.26
N ALA A 27 -11.88 -1.63 -12.52
CA ALA A 27 -10.65 -1.04 -13.02
C ALA A 27 -10.16 -1.77 -14.27
N SER A 28 -9.57 -1.01 -15.20
CA SER A 28 -9.03 -1.59 -16.42
C SER A 28 -7.87 -2.54 -16.12
N PRO A 29 -7.59 -3.50 -17.02
CA PRO A 29 -6.43 -4.38 -16.82
C PRO A 29 -5.12 -3.61 -16.66
N CYS A 30 -4.97 -2.48 -17.36
CA CYS A 30 -3.78 -1.64 -17.23
C CYS A 30 -3.65 -1.04 -15.84
N THR A 31 -4.75 -0.56 -15.27
CA THR A 31 -4.76 -0.01 -13.91
C THR A 31 -4.44 -1.10 -12.89
N VAL A 32 -5.05 -2.26 -13.01
CA VAL A 32 -4.78 -3.38 -12.12
C VAL A 32 -3.32 -3.79 -12.17
N ALA A 33 -2.75 -3.87 -13.38
CA ALA A 33 -1.34 -4.23 -13.56
C ALA A 33 -0.40 -3.19 -12.94
N ALA A 34 -0.71 -1.90 -13.13
CA ALA A 34 0.09 -0.81 -12.57
C ALA A 34 0.05 -0.82 -11.04
N TYR A 35 -1.10 -1.08 -10.46
CA TYR A 35 -1.25 -1.17 -9.01
C TYR A 35 -0.53 -2.41 -8.46
N ARG A 36 -0.66 -3.54 -9.16
CA ARG A 36 0.05 -4.76 -8.77
C ARG A 36 1.55 -4.52 -8.74
N ASP A 37 2.07 -3.85 -9.76
CA ASP A 37 3.49 -3.53 -9.84
C ASP A 37 3.92 -2.62 -8.69
N THR A 38 3.09 -1.64 -8.33
CA THR A 38 3.38 -0.76 -7.21
C THR A 38 3.52 -1.55 -5.91
N PHE A 39 2.57 -2.45 -5.62
CA PHE A 39 2.63 -3.21 -4.37
C PHE A 39 3.75 -4.24 -4.37
N ARG A 40 4.13 -4.74 -5.53
CA ARG A 40 5.31 -5.58 -5.64
C ARG A 40 6.56 -4.81 -5.20
N LEU A 41 6.68 -3.56 -5.64
CA LEU A 41 7.79 -2.69 -5.24
C LEU A 41 7.73 -2.35 -3.75
N VAL A 42 6.54 -2.08 -3.24
CA VAL A 42 6.35 -1.79 -1.81
C VAL A 42 6.81 -2.97 -0.96
N LEU A 43 6.39 -4.18 -1.33
CA LEU A 43 6.76 -5.38 -0.58
C LEU A 43 8.26 -5.65 -0.63
N ALA A 44 8.88 -5.44 -1.79
CA ALA A 44 10.33 -5.60 -1.95
C ALA A 44 11.09 -4.59 -1.08
N PHE A 45 10.65 -3.34 -1.08
CA PHE A 45 11.26 -2.30 -0.26
C PHE A 45 11.10 -2.59 1.23
N ALA A 46 9.92 -3.06 1.62
CA ALA A 46 9.66 -3.42 3.01
C ALA A 46 10.57 -4.57 3.46
N HIS A 47 10.79 -5.55 2.60
CA HIS A 47 11.68 -6.66 2.91
C HIS A 47 13.11 -6.17 3.16
N GLU A 48 13.59 -5.27 2.32
CA GLU A 48 14.92 -4.69 2.48
C GLU A 48 15.05 -3.83 3.71
N ARG A 49 14.06 -2.94 3.92
CA ARG A 49 14.16 -1.92 4.96
C ARG A 49 13.80 -2.46 6.34
N LEU A 50 12.76 -3.28 6.43
CA LEU A 50 12.24 -3.76 7.71
C LEU A 50 12.66 -5.18 8.03
N ARG A 51 13.28 -5.87 7.08
CA ARG A 51 13.69 -7.27 7.22
C ARG A 51 12.52 -8.18 7.56
N LYS A 52 11.36 -7.88 7.00
CA LYS A 52 10.13 -8.65 7.19
C LYS A 52 9.69 -9.28 5.87
N LYS A 53 9.23 -10.52 5.94
CA LYS A 53 8.64 -11.19 4.79
C LYS A 53 7.24 -10.64 4.56
N PRO A 54 6.70 -10.73 3.32
CA PRO A 54 5.34 -10.22 3.06
C PRO A 54 4.28 -10.72 4.03
N ALA A 55 4.35 -11.99 4.43
CA ALA A 55 3.36 -12.57 5.34
C ALA A 55 3.45 -12.00 6.76
N GLU A 56 4.55 -11.34 7.10
CA GLU A 56 4.78 -10.78 8.43
C GLU A 56 4.38 -9.30 8.52
N LEU A 57 4.15 -8.66 7.38
CA LEU A 57 3.85 -7.23 7.34
C LEU A 57 2.43 -6.96 7.82
N VAL A 58 2.29 -5.90 8.60
CA VAL A 58 0.98 -5.38 9.02
C VAL A 58 0.81 -3.99 8.45
N LEU A 59 -0.43 -3.50 8.44
CA LEU A 59 -0.71 -2.18 7.87
C LEU A 59 0.13 -1.08 8.52
N ALA A 60 0.34 -1.15 9.82
CA ALA A 60 1.12 -0.15 10.54
C ALA A 60 2.57 -0.05 10.06
N ASP A 61 3.09 -1.08 9.41
CA ASP A 61 4.43 -1.03 8.84
C ASP A 61 4.51 -0.08 7.64
N ILE A 62 3.39 0.14 6.96
CA ILE A 62 3.31 1.02 5.80
C ILE A 62 2.76 2.37 6.24
N ASP A 63 3.43 2.98 7.19
CA ASP A 63 3.04 4.28 7.73
C ASP A 63 3.54 5.43 6.84
N ALA A 64 3.29 6.65 7.28
CA ALA A 64 3.68 7.84 6.52
C ALA A 64 5.20 7.90 6.32
N SER A 65 5.96 7.57 7.37
CA SER A 65 7.41 7.57 7.30
C SER A 65 7.95 6.55 6.30
N PHE A 66 7.40 5.34 6.32
CA PHE A 66 7.77 4.31 5.36
C PHE A 66 7.43 4.74 3.93
N THR A 67 6.23 5.29 3.73
CA THR A 67 5.79 5.70 2.40
C THR A 67 6.68 6.80 1.84
N LEU A 68 7.07 7.76 2.66
CA LEU A 68 7.98 8.82 2.25
C LEU A 68 9.34 8.24 1.83
N ALA A 69 9.87 7.31 2.64
CA ALA A 69 11.14 6.66 2.32
C ALA A 69 11.04 5.84 1.03
N PHE A 70 9.91 5.18 0.81
CA PHE A 70 9.66 4.43 -0.41
C PHE A 70 9.69 5.33 -1.65
N LEU A 71 8.99 6.46 -1.60
CA LEU A 71 8.96 7.40 -2.71
C LEU A 71 10.36 7.96 -3.00
N LYS A 72 11.12 8.27 -1.96
CA LYS A 72 12.49 8.73 -2.11
C LYS A 72 13.37 7.65 -2.74
N HIS A 73 13.19 6.41 -2.32
CA HIS A 73 13.91 5.28 -2.90
C HIS A 73 13.64 5.15 -4.41
N LEU A 74 12.40 5.34 -4.81
CA LEU A 74 12.04 5.27 -6.24
C LEU A 74 12.75 6.36 -7.04
N GLU A 75 12.85 7.57 -6.49
CA GLU A 75 13.55 8.66 -7.17
C GLU A 75 15.04 8.42 -7.26
N ASP A 76 15.66 8.03 -6.14
CA ASP A 76 17.11 7.94 -6.03
C ASP A 76 17.68 6.67 -6.66
N GLN A 77 17.05 5.53 -6.44
CA GLN A 77 17.59 4.24 -6.83
C GLN A 77 17.04 3.72 -8.15
N ARG A 78 15.82 4.06 -8.47
CA ARG A 78 15.17 3.57 -9.69
C ARG A 78 14.97 4.66 -10.71
N HIS A 79 15.42 5.87 -10.41
CA HIS A 79 15.35 7.02 -11.31
C HIS A 79 13.95 7.27 -11.88
N ASN A 80 12.93 7.04 -11.05
CA ASN A 80 11.57 7.27 -11.47
C ASN A 80 11.32 8.76 -11.69
N THR A 81 10.53 9.07 -12.72
CA THR A 81 10.11 10.44 -12.96
C THR A 81 9.11 10.85 -11.90
N ILE A 82 8.85 12.16 -11.80
CA ILE A 82 7.83 12.70 -10.90
C ILE A 82 6.47 12.07 -11.22
N ARG A 83 6.19 11.90 -12.52
CA ARG A 83 4.94 11.29 -12.96
C ARG A 83 4.78 9.86 -12.46
N SER A 84 5.81 9.05 -12.61
CA SER A 84 5.80 7.66 -12.14
C SER A 84 5.68 7.60 -10.63
N ARG A 85 6.42 8.45 -9.92
CA ARG A 85 6.36 8.54 -8.47
C ARG A 85 4.95 8.90 -8.00
N ASN A 86 4.31 9.86 -8.66
CA ASN A 86 2.96 10.28 -8.30
C ASN A 86 1.94 9.17 -8.58
N ALA A 87 2.14 8.40 -9.65
CA ALA A 87 1.27 7.25 -9.94
C ALA A 87 1.38 6.20 -8.83
N ARG A 88 2.60 5.94 -8.34
CA ARG A 88 2.80 5.00 -7.23
C ARG A 88 2.14 5.51 -5.95
N LEU A 89 2.30 6.80 -5.66
CA LEU A 89 1.64 7.40 -4.50
C LEU A 89 0.12 7.31 -4.62
N ALA A 90 -0.42 7.55 -5.80
CA ALA A 90 -1.87 7.44 -6.03
C ALA A 90 -2.38 6.05 -5.71
N ALA A 91 -1.64 5.00 -6.09
CA ALA A 91 -2.01 3.62 -5.79
C ALA A 91 -2.02 3.38 -4.27
N ILE A 92 -1.00 3.86 -3.57
CA ILE A 92 -0.92 3.72 -2.12
C ILE A 92 -2.07 4.45 -1.43
N ARG A 93 -2.38 5.68 -1.88
CA ARG A 93 -3.49 6.46 -1.32
C ARG A 93 -4.83 5.76 -1.53
N SER A 94 -5.05 5.23 -2.71
CA SER A 94 -6.27 4.49 -3.01
C SER A 94 -6.43 3.27 -2.08
N PHE A 95 -5.33 2.56 -1.86
CA PHE A 95 -5.31 1.43 -0.94
C PHE A 95 -5.59 1.88 0.50
N MET A 96 -5.00 2.99 0.95
CA MET A 96 -5.22 3.48 2.31
C MET A 96 -6.67 3.90 2.55
N HIS A 97 -7.32 4.51 1.55
CA HIS A 97 -8.75 4.81 1.64
C HIS A 97 -9.56 3.53 1.82
N PHE A 98 -9.28 2.52 1.00
CA PHE A 98 -9.95 1.23 1.11
C PHE A 98 -9.76 0.62 2.50
N ALA A 99 -8.52 0.59 2.98
CA ALA A 99 -8.19 0.00 4.26
C ALA A 99 -8.94 0.68 5.41
N SER A 100 -9.07 2.01 5.36
CA SER A 100 -9.76 2.76 6.41
C SER A 100 -11.25 2.44 6.45
N PHE A 101 -11.87 2.12 5.31
CA PHE A 101 -13.27 1.71 5.28
C PHE A 101 -13.46 0.26 5.74
N GLN A 102 -12.52 -0.61 5.38
CA GLN A 102 -12.62 -2.02 5.75
C GLN A 102 -12.37 -2.24 7.23
N GLU A 103 -11.44 -1.50 7.80
CA GLU A 103 -11.00 -1.69 9.18
C GLU A 103 -10.92 -0.33 9.87
N PRO A 104 -11.87 0.00 10.73
CA PRO A 104 -11.82 1.29 11.45
C PRO A 104 -10.52 1.52 12.22
N SER A 105 -9.89 0.46 12.73
CA SER A 105 -8.62 0.58 13.44
C SER A 105 -7.47 1.02 12.54
N ALA A 106 -7.64 0.96 11.23
CA ALA A 106 -6.63 1.41 10.26
C ALA A 106 -6.66 2.92 10.02
N THR A 107 -7.70 3.60 10.52
CA THR A 107 -7.93 5.02 10.20
C THR A 107 -6.74 5.90 10.56
N GLY A 108 -6.13 5.67 11.71
CA GLY A 108 -4.99 6.49 12.15
C GLY A 108 -3.81 6.43 11.21
N VAL A 109 -3.42 5.24 10.79
CA VAL A 109 -2.32 5.05 9.84
C VAL A 109 -2.69 5.66 8.49
N ALA A 110 -3.89 5.34 8.00
CA ALA A 110 -4.35 5.80 6.71
C ALA A 110 -4.39 7.33 6.62
N GLN A 111 -4.90 7.99 7.65
CA GLN A 111 -5.00 9.46 7.65
C GLN A 111 -3.65 10.14 7.53
N ARG A 112 -2.63 9.60 8.19
CA ARG A 112 -1.29 10.19 8.12
C ARG A 112 -0.71 10.08 6.72
N VAL A 113 -0.89 8.94 6.07
CA VAL A 113 -0.44 8.75 4.69
C VAL A 113 -1.24 9.64 3.74
N LEU A 114 -2.56 9.74 3.95
CA LEU A 114 -3.45 10.51 3.09
C LEU A 114 -3.29 12.02 3.26
N ALA A 115 -2.62 12.45 4.33
CA ALA A 115 -2.41 13.88 4.58
C ALA A 115 -1.43 14.52 3.59
N TRP A 116 -0.74 13.74 2.78
CA TRP A 116 0.23 14.27 1.81
C TRP A 116 -0.42 14.69 0.50
#